data_07a8bee4c70811cf902f72953faf72a0
#
_entry.id   07a8bee4c70811cf902f72953faf72a0
#
_cell.length_a   1.000
_cell.length_b   1.000
_cell.length_c   1.000
_cell.angle_alpha   90.00
_cell.angle_beta   90.00
_cell.angle_gamma   90.00
#
_symmetry.space_group_name_H-M   'P 1'
#
loop_
_entity.id
_entity.type
_entity.pdbx_description
1 polymer ?
#
loop_
_entity_poly.entity_id
_entity_poly.type
_entity_poly.pdbx_seq_one_letter_code
_entity_poly.pdbx_strand_id
1 'polypeptide(L)'
;MRVAITHSRLSRRRALQLTTGGAVVATSLPASAHHGWSWAEEAQTELKGTVKSVSMAPPHPSLQVAAGDGVLWQIDLANPNQTERSGFTATSAKPGDAIVVLGNRHQDKTKMMMKAVRITVAGKTYDLYPERIKTN
;
A
#
# COMPACT_ATOMS: atom_id res chain seq x y z
N MET A 1 -74.55 -3.77 -57.95
CA MET A 1 -73.10 -3.51 -57.58
C MET A 1 -72.98 -3.63 -56.11
N ARG A 2 -72.33 -4.68 -55.63
CA ARG A 2 -72.04 -4.89 -54.22
C ARG A 2 -70.49 -4.87 -54.04
N VAL A 3 -70.02 -3.93 -53.33
CA VAL A 3 -68.61 -3.85 -53.00
C VAL A 3 -68.39 -4.61 -51.69
N ALA A 4 -67.57 -5.69 -51.76
CA ALA A 4 -67.19 -6.45 -50.59
C ALA A 4 -66.04 -5.78 -49.89
N ILE A 5 -66.28 -5.40 -48.64
CA ILE A 5 -65.17 -4.82 -47.78
C ILE A 5 -64.60 -6.00 -47.02
N THR A 6 -63.36 -6.32 -47.35
CA THR A 6 -62.55 -7.34 -46.65
C THR A 6 -61.91 -6.72 -45.45
N HIS A 7 -62.33 -7.14 -44.27
CA HIS A 7 -61.66 -6.72 -43.03
C HIS A 7 -60.48 -7.61 -42.80
N SER A 8 -59.29 -7.11 -42.97
CA SER A 8 -58.05 -7.78 -42.53
C SER A 8 -57.84 -7.54 -41.04
N ARG A 9 -57.90 -8.62 -40.31
CA ARG A 9 -57.54 -8.57 -38.85
C ARG A 9 -56.06 -8.55 -38.72
N LEU A 10 -55.52 -7.41 -38.21
CA LEU A 10 -54.15 -7.32 -37.75
C LEU A 10 -53.98 -8.07 -36.42
N SER A 11 -53.24 -9.15 -36.49
CA SER A 11 -52.79 -9.88 -35.33
C SER A 11 -51.71 -9.10 -34.63
N ARG A 12 -52.01 -8.57 -33.44
CA ARG A 12 -51.01 -7.97 -32.55
C ARG A 12 -50.24 -9.08 -31.87
N ARG A 13 -49.09 -9.44 -32.43
CA ARG A 13 -48.11 -10.22 -31.70
C ARG A 13 -47.40 -9.28 -30.70
N ARG A 14 -47.74 -9.47 -29.43
CA ARG A 14 -46.99 -8.86 -28.33
C ARG A 14 -45.66 -9.57 -28.26
N ALA A 15 -44.60 -8.92 -28.67
CA ALA A 15 -43.24 -9.34 -28.39
C ALA A 15 -42.94 -9.04 -26.92
N LEU A 16 -42.81 -10.09 -26.12
CA LEU A 16 -42.35 -10.00 -24.74
C LEU A 16 -40.85 -9.85 -24.79
N GLN A 17 -40.34 -8.63 -24.58
CA GLN A 17 -38.92 -8.41 -24.41
C GLN A 17 -38.57 -8.74 -22.96
N LEU A 18 -37.92 -9.88 -22.75
CA LEU A 18 -37.23 -10.15 -21.49
C LEU A 18 -35.95 -9.33 -21.47
N THR A 19 -35.94 -8.23 -20.72
CA THR A 19 -34.74 -7.54 -20.35
C THR A 19 -34.10 -8.30 -19.18
N THR A 20 -33.10 -9.11 -19.50
CA THR A 20 -32.23 -9.72 -18.49
C THR A 20 -31.33 -8.63 -17.95
N GLY A 21 -31.73 -8.01 -16.84
CA GLY A 21 -30.89 -7.09 -16.11
C GLY A 21 -29.77 -7.88 -15.46
N GLY A 22 -28.61 -7.92 -16.11
CA GLY A 22 -27.38 -8.38 -15.47
C GLY A 22 -26.95 -7.39 -14.40
N ALA A 23 -27.11 -7.74 -13.14
CA ALA A 23 -26.53 -7.00 -12.04
C ALA A 23 -25.01 -7.19 -12.10
N VAL A 24 -24.29 -6.19 -12.60
CA VAL A 24 -22.84 -6.10 -12.46
C VAL A 24 -22.58 -5.74 -11.01
N VAL A 25 -22.25 -6.74 -10.20
CA VAL A 25 -21.72 -6.49 -8.86
C VAL A 25 -20.30 -5.96 -9.04
N ALA A 26 -20.17 -4.65 -9.05
CA ALA A 26 -18.86 -4.02 -8.96
C ALA A 26 -18.32 -4.27 -7.55
N THR A 27 -17.47 -5.27 -7.40
CA THR A 27 -16.66 -5.43 -6.20
C THR A 27 -15.63 -4.32 -6.19
N SER A 28 -15.94 -3.23 -5.50
CA SER A 28 -14.95 -2.20 -5.21
C SER A 28 -13.94 -2.77 -4.22
N LEU A 29 -12.80 -3.21 -4.73
CA LEU A 29 -11.65 -3.49 -3.90
C LEU A 29 -11.23 -2.18 -3.21
N PRO A 30 -10.95 -2.20 -1.90
CA PRO A 30 -10.52 -0.99 -1.21
C PRO A 30 -9.16 -0.57 -1.76
N ALA A 31 -9.14 0.42 -2.65
CA ALA A 31 -7.93 0.93 -3.28
C ALA A 31 -6.97 1.62 -2.29
N SER A 32 -7.42 1.94 -1.07
CA SER A 32 -6.61 2.67 -0.09
C SER A 32 -5.64 1.78 0.70
N ALA A 33 -5.83 0.45 0.77
CA ALA A 33 -4.98 -0.45 1.56
C ALA A 33 -3.61 -0.72 0.91
N HIS A 34 -3.42 -0.41 -0.38
CA HIS A 34 -2.19 -0.70 -1.12
C HIS A 34 -1.35 0.53 -1.46
N HIS A 35 -1.83 1.75 -1.18
CA HIS A 35 -1.04 2.96 -1.42
C HIS A 35 0.23 2.97 -0.57
N GLY A 36 1.39 2.99 -1.25
CA GLY A 36 2.69 2.99 -0.62
C GLY A 36 3.27 1.61 -0.29
N TRP A 37 2.55 0.51 -0.57
CA TRP A 37 2.99 -0.86 -0.33
C TRP A 37 3.13 -1.71 -1.60
N SER A 38 2.65 -1.24 -2.74
CA SER A 38 2.61 -2.00 -3.99
C SER A 38 4.00 -2.42 -4.50
N TRP A 39 5.03 -1.69 -4.14
CA TRP A 39 6.40 -1.97 -4.52
C TRP A 39 7.13 -2.90 -3.54
N ALA A 40 6.58 -3.09 -2.34
CA ALA A 40 7.19 -3.89 -1.29
C ALA A 40 6.79 -5.37 -1.41
N GLU A 41 7.71 -6.26 -1.09
CA GLU A 41 7.41 -7.68 -0.96
C GLU A 41 6.63 -7.98 0.33
N GLU A 42 5.95 -9.12 0.39
CA GLU A 42 5.18 -9.49 1.58
C GLU A 42 6.06 -9.99 2.74
N ALA A 43 7.22 -10.52 2.42
CA ALA A 43 8.16 -11.01 3.43
C ALA A 43 8.76 -9.85 4.22
N GLN A 44 8.89 -10.03 5.52
CA GLN A 44 9.61 -9.09 6.39
C GLN A 44 11.02 -9.59 6.63
N THR A 45 11.97 -8.66 6.58
CA THR A 45 13.37 -8.89 6.88
C THR A 45 13.87 -7.87 7.89
N GLU A 46 14.89 -8.26 8.64
CA GLU A 46 15.58 -7.37 9.57
C GLU A 46 16.85 -6.85 8.91
N LEU A 47 17.02 -5.54 8.93
CA LEU A 47 18.22 -4.84 8.47
C LEU A 47 18.91 -4.18 9.66
N LYS A 48 20.16 -4.51 9.88
CA LYS A 48 21.02 -3.88 10.88
C LYS A 48 22.01 -2.95 10.19
N GLY A 49 22.21 -1.77 10.75
CA GLY A 49 23.12 -0.81 10.16
C GLY A 49 23.34 0.42 11.01
N THR A 50 23.85 1.45 10.36
CA THR A 50 24.14 2.76 10.96
C THR A 50 23.38 3.84 10.22
N VAL A 51 22.70 4.70 10.95
CA VAL A 51 21.99 5.86 10.39
C VAL A 51 22.99 6.81 9.73
N LYS A 52 22.73 7.23 8.51
CA LYS A 52 23.49 8.21 7.77
C LYS A 52 22.79 9.55 7.69
N SER A 53 21.47 9.54 7.53
CA SER A 53 20.66 10.75 7.52
C SER A 53 19.23 10.45 7.90
N VAL A 54 18.54 11.48 8.37
CA VAL A 54 17.11 11.46 8.72
C VAL A 54 16.44 12.58 7.95
N SER A 55 15.34 12.27 7.26
CA SER A 55 14.50 13.25 6.59
C SER A 55 13.05 13.09 7.06
N MET A 56 12.48 14.17 7.57
CA MET A 56 11.06 14.23 7.92
C MET A 56 10.23 14.92 6.83
N ALA A 57 10.83 15.17 5.66
CA ALA A 57 10.20 15.86 4.54
C ALA A 57 9.06 15.01 3.93
N PRO A 58 7.95 15.66 3.50
CA PRO A 58 6.91 14.98 2.74
C PRO A 58 7.48 14.45 1.39
N PRO A 59 6.84 13.44 0.76
CA PRO A 59 5.56 12.83 1.17
C PRO A 59 5.67 11.81 2.32
N HIS A 60 6.85 11.27 2.56
CA HIS A 60 7.12 10.30 3.62
C HIS A 60 8.44 10.60 4.29
N PRO A 61 8.47 10.63 5.63
CA PRO A 61 9.74 10.55 6.36
C PRO A 61 10.55 9.34 5.93
N SER A 62 11.86 9.50 5.87
CA SER A 62 12.79 8.45 5.45
C SER A 62 14.14 8.54 6.17
N LEU A 63 14.85 7.43 6.18
CA LEU A 63 16.22 7.33 6.67
C LEU A 63 17.13 6.83 5.55
N GLN A 64 18.39 7.25 5.60
CA GLN A 64 19.46 6.55 4.90
C GLN A 64 20.24 5.74 5.94
N VAL A 65 20.39 4.45 5.69
CA VAL A 65 21.04 3.50 6.59
C VAL A 65 22.14 2.75 5.85
N ALA A 66 23.37 2.80 6.35
CA ALA A 66 24.44 1.93 5.85
C ALA A 66 24.35 0.58 6.55
N ALA A 67 24.11 -0.48 5.79
CA ALA A 67 24.14 -1.86 6.30
C ALA A 67 25.58 -2.29 6.67
N GLY A 68 25.74 -3.45 7.31
CA GLY A 68 27.03 -3.95 7.75
C GLY A 68 28.05 -4.20 6.63
N ASP A 69 27.59 -4.41 5.40
CA ASP A 69 28.40 -4.52 4.18
C ASP A 69 28.77 -3.16 3.55
N GLY A 70 28.32 -2.05 4.14
CA GLY A 70 28.53 -0.69 3.65
C GLY A 70 27.51 -0.25 2.60
N VAL A 71 26.58 -1.10 2.18
CA VAL A 71 25.53 -0.75 1.22
C VAL A 71 24.55 0.22 1.85
N LEU A 72 24.26 1.31 1.12
CA LEU A 72 23.33 2.34 1.58
C LEU A 72 21.89 1.94 1.21
N TRP A 73 21.03 1.95 2.22
CA TRP A 73 19.61 1.64 2.09
C TRP A 73 18.76 2.88 2.31
N GLN A 74 17.75 3.04 1.48
CA GLN A 74 16.64 3.96 1.76
C GLN A 74 15.57 3.24 2.57
N ILE A 75 15.25 3.78 3.73
CA ILE A 75 14.23 3.26 4.62
C ILE A 75 13.07 4.24 4.64
N ASP A 76 11.96 3.87 4.01
CA ASP A 76 10.73 4.65 4.06
C ASP A 76 10.00 4.38 5.36
N LEU A 77 9.65 5.43 6.08
CA LEU A 77 8.81 5.37 7.27
C LEU A 77 7.31 5.40 6.87
N ALA A 78 6.43 5.59 7.83
CA ALA A 78 5.02 5.81 7.58
C ALA A 78 4.77 7.23 7.05
N ASN A 79 3.51 7.55 6.71
CA ASN A 79 3.14 8.94 6.47
C ASN A 79 3.46 9.81 7.70
N PRO A 80 3.51 11.15 7.58
CA PRO A 80 3.92 12.01 8.68
C PRO A 80 3.12 11.81 9.97
N ASN A 81 1.78 11.72 9.88
CA ASN A 81 0.93 11.54 11.04
C ASN A 81 1.14 10.19 11.74
N GLN A 82 1.30 9.13 10.99
CA GLN A 82 1.50 7.79 11.55
C GLN A 82 2.91 7.64 12.12
N THR A 83 3.91 8.23 11.49
CA THR A 83 5.28 8.29 12.02
C THR A 83 5.29 9.01 13.36
N GLU A 84 4.64 10.17 13.46
CA GLU A 84 4.52 10.93 14.71
C GLU A 84 3.80 10.12 15.80
N ARG A 85 2.70 9.45 15.46
CA ARG A 85 1.96 8.58 16.41
C ARG A 85 2.79 7.42 16.94
N SER A 86 3.77 6.93 16.19
CA SER A 86 4.72 5.92 16.67
C SER A 86 5.68 6.48 17.73
N GLY A 87 5.74 7.80 17.88
CA GLY A 87 6.68 8.52 18.73
C GLY A 87 8.00 8.87 18.04
N PHE A 88 8.18 8.49 16.77
CA PHE A 88 9.39 8.81 16.02
C PHE A 88 9.37 10.26 15.53
N THR A 89 10.42 11.00 15.84
CA THR A 89 10.61 12.41 15.49
C THR A 89 11.97 12.64 14.81
N ALA A 90 12.20 13.85 14.34
CA ALA A 90 13.49 14.23 13.74
C ALA A 90 14.71 14.01 14.67
N THR A 91 14.50 13.94 15.98
CA THR A 91 15.54 13.75 16.98
C THR A 91 15.63 12.32 17.53
N SER A 92 14.75 11.42 17.07
CA SER A 92 14.72 10.02 17.53
C SER A 92 15.93 9.22 17.06
N ALA A 93 16.51 9.61 15.94
CA ALA A 93 17.73 9.03 15.38
C ALA A 93 18.63 10.14 14.85
N LYS A 94 19.92 9.92 14.88
CA LYS A 94 20.92 10.84 14.32
C LYS A 94 22.00 10.08 13.57
N PRO A 95 22.73 10.73 12.65
CA PRO A 95 23.86 10.10 11.97
C PRO A 95 24.84 9.47 12.98
N GLY A 96 25.24 8.24 12.72
CA GLY A 96 26.12 7.44 13.57
C GLY A 96 25.41 6.48 14.53
N ASP A 97 24.10 6.62 14.75
CA ASP A 97 23.36 5.72 15.60
C ASP A 97 23.25 4.31 14.95
N ALA A 98 23.46 3.29 15.78
CA ALA A 98 23.13 1.93 15.39
C ALA A 98 21.59 1.77 15.31
N ILE A 99 21.13 1.08 14.28
CA ILE A 99 19.69 0.91 14.02
C ILE A 99 19.38 -0.51 13.60
N VAL A 100 18.23 -0.99 14.02
CA VAL A 100 17.62 -2.24 13.52
C VAL A 100 16.27 -1.88 12.91
N VAL A 101 16.08 -2.24 11.66
CA VAL A 101 14.85 -2.00 10.90
C VAL A 101 14.20 -3.34 10.57
N LEU A 102 13.00 -3.57 11.04
CA LEU A 102 12.12 -4.64 10.56
C LEU A 102 11.24 -4.05 9.46
N GLY A 103 11.24 -4.66 8.28
CA GLY A 103 10.46 -4.12 7.18
C GLY A 103 10.36 -5.02 5.97
N ASN A 104 9.68 -4.51 4.96
CA ASN A 104 9.41 -5.18 3.70
C ASN A 104 10.29 -4.56 2.61
N ARG A 105 11.16 -5.38 1.99
CA ARG A 105 12.09 -4.92 0.96
C ARG A 105 11.34 -4.59 -0.33
N HIS A 106 11.99 -3.82 -1.20
CA HIS A 106 11.54 -3.64 -2.56
C HIS A 106 11.52 -4.98 -3.32
N GLN A 107 10.46 -5.23 -4.11
CA GLN A 107 10.34 -6.43 -4.95
C GLN A 107 11.48 -6.53 -5.97
N ASP A 108 11.89 -5.40 -6.53
CA ASP A 108 13.10 -5.30 -7.35
C ASP A 108 14.34 -5.27 -6.44
N LYS A 109 15.06 -6.39 -6.40
CA LYS A 109 16.22 -6.58 -5.53
C LYS A 109 17.44 -5.72 -5.90
N THR A 110 17.45 -5.10 -7.05
CA THR A 110 18.48 -4.11 -7.43
C THR A 110 18.30 -2.79 -6.69
N LYS A 111 17.10 -2.54 -6.12
CA LYS A 111 16.80 -1.35 -5.34
C LYS A 111 17.01 -1.63 -3.86
N MET A 112 17.98 -0.94 -3.26
CA MET A 112 18.25 -1.01 -1.82
C MET A 112 17.26 -0.11 -1.08
N MET A 113 16.02 -0.59 -0.96
CA MET A 113 14.90 0.15 -0.43
C MET A 113 14.00 -0.75 0.41
N MET A 114 13.54 -0.25 1.55
CA MET A 114 12.72 -0.99 2.50
C MET A 114 11.63 -0.09 3.08
N LYS A 115 10.44 -0.65 3.25
CA LYS A 115 9.36 -0.03 4.01
C LYS A 115 9.43 -0.53 5.45
N ALA A 116 9.77 0.35 6.38
CA ALA A 116 9.88 -0.01 7.79
C ALA A 116 8.50 -0.24 8.43
N VAL A 117 8.37 -1.32 9.19
CA VAL A 117 7.21 -1.56 10.08
C VAL A 117 7.58 -1.30 11.54
N ARG A 118 8.84 -1.55 11.91
CA ARG A 118 9.40 -1.29 13.24
C ARG A 118 10.84 -0.79 13.12
N ILE A 119 11.19 0.14 13.95
CA ILE A 119 12.58 0.64 14.10
C ILE A 119 12.99 0.56 15.56
N THR A 120 14.20 0.05 15.80
CA THR A 120 14.85 0.13 17.10
C THR A 120 16.15 0.93 16.95
N VAL A 121 16.24 2.04 17.64
CA VAL A 121 17.38 2.94 17.60
C VAL A 121 17.54 3.67 18.95
N ALA A 122 18.77 3.91 19.38
CA ALA A 122 19.07 4.57 20.64
C ALA A 122 18.33 3.93 21.86
N GLY A 123 18.21 2.59 21.87
CA GLY A 123 17.57 1.83 22.94
C GLY A 123 16.04 1.89 22.96
N LYS A 124 15.41 2.51 21.95
CA LYS A 124 13.95 2.66 21.88
C LYS A 124 13.38 2.02 20.61
N THR A 125 12.22 1.40 20.76
CA THR A 125 11.47 0.78 19.65
C THR A 125 10.30 1.65 19.25
N TYR A 126 10.13 1.82 17.93
CA TYR A 126 9.07 2.60 17.31
C TYR A 126 8.30 1.69 16.34
N ASP A 127 7.03 1.44 16.63
CA ASP A 127 6.14 0.66 15.80
C ASP A 127 5.39 1.58 14.83
N LEU A 128 5.87 1.61 13.57
CA LEU A 128 5.29 2.44 12.51
C LEU A 128 3.98 1.85 11.99
N TYR A 129 3.91 0.52 11.91
CA TYR A 129 2.74 -0.24 11.48
C TYR A 129 2.56 -1.46 12.39
N PRO A 130 2.06 -1.26 13.63
CA PRO A 130 1.93 -2.34 14.61
C PRO A 130 1.09 -3.51 14.09
N GLU A 131 0.05 -3.23 13.28
CA GLU A 131 -0.83 -4.22 12.69
C GLU A 131 -0.17 -5.09 11.61
N ARG A 132 0.99 -4.68 11.10
CA ARG A 132 1.74 -5.41 10.07
C ARG A 132 2.90 -6.22 10.61
N ILE A 133 3.24 -6.07 11.87
CA ILE A 133 4.35 -6.80 12.47
C ILE A 133 4.00 -8.28 12.53
N LYS A 134 4.77 -9.11 11.80
CA LYS A 134 4.62 -10.56 11.82
C LYS A 134 5.42 -11.10 13.00
N THR A 135 4.73 -11.73 13.95
CA THR A 135 5.34 -12.54 15.01
C THR A 135 5.56 -13.95 14.46
N ASN A 136 6.81 -14.36 14.39
CA ASN A 136 7.17 -15.75 14.09
C ASN A 136 6.92 -16.63 15.32
#